data_8a5042563dc64c77da7e39845eec5c1a
#
_entry.id   8a5042563dc64c77da7e39845eec5c1a
#
_cell.length_a   1.000
_cell.length_b   1.000
_cell.length_c   1.000
_cell.angle_alpha   90.00
_cell.angle_beta   90.00
_cell.angle_gamma   90.00
#
_symmetry.space_group_name_H-M   'P 1'
#
loop_
_entity.id
_entity.type
_entity.pdbx_description
1 polymer ?
#
loop_
_entity_poly.entity_id
_entity_poly.type
_entity_poly.pdbx_seq_one_letter_code
_entity_poly.pdbx_strand_id
1 'polypeptide(L)'
;MREHQITIYQTHIEVSDYRLGDLPDVELEMSRKNKPMHCLEPIGYYVDESTDTMYLPKGYNIQVLERITRSTARAVSCEHPVTKMSNVTMTVDPKDNNQKNGIDFLTESGVYELPYHHPQLGLNMPTGHGKTYCAIHAAVKKKYRPLIICHTEKIRKQWIESIEEFTSAERDQICSIEGSSMIRAFMEDELDPLQYDFFIIMHQTISSYTSDDNWWQLQPFLNKLQIGVKILDETHLYLRNMLKIDFYTDIQRTWYLTATFGRSDVQQDIIYHKAYSTVFRFGECITRNKHTLTCIVLIDSKPDNAAKRTVCHSNAFGYSAPNYMTYEYLEEHEDMMNAIKKCLNHSKNLDGIRMILSGLQASTETVQEEIQKEYPSWNVVVNHSKSPSTTEEMEEADCISCTRQLMGTGADIKGLRVVILTEPMASKLNMIQTIGRLRPYVDEEGNQRDTVFYYIVDTGFQKCVEMYDRILPVIRRLSKGVKIFDLR
;
A
#
# COMPACT_ATOMS: atom_id res chain seq x y z
N MET A 1 34.13 -9.86 -24.58
CA MET A 1 33.22 -9.34 -23.53
C MET A 1 33.11 -7.85 -23.77
N ARG A 2 31.90 -7.31 -23.74
CA ARG A 2 31.71 -5.85 -23.81
C ARG A 2 32.20 -5.24 -22.54
N GLU A 3 32.75 -4.03 -22.61
CA GLU A 3 33.07 -3.25 -21.40
C GLU A 3 31.82 -2.51 -20.99
N HIS A 4 31.12 -3.03 -19.97
CA HIS A 4 29.99 -2.35 -19.37
C HIS A 4 30.46 -1.21 -18.47
N GLN A 5 29.74 -0.08 -18.47
CA GLN A 5 30.00 1.01 -17.51
C GLN A 5 28.89 1.00 -16.46
N ILE A 6 29.28 1.10 -15.19
CA ILE A 6 28.34 1.13 -14.07
C ILE A 6 28.30 2.54 -13.49
N THR A 7 27.13 3.18 -13.56
CA THR A 7 26.90 4.51 -12.97
C THR A 7 25.89 4.41 -11.84
N ILE A 8 26.20 4.98 -10.68
CA ILE A 8 25.36 4.95 -9.48
C ILE A 8 24.76 6.34 -9.26
N TYR A 9 23.43 6.43 -9.34
CA TYR A 9 22.61 7.60 -9.05
C TYR A 9 22.02 7.56 -7.61
N GLN A 10 21.31 8.60 -7.21
CA GLN A 10 20.66 8.62 -5.89
C GLN A 10 19.53 7.60 -5.76
N THR A 11 18.86 7.30 -6.86
CA THR A 11 17.65 6.44 -6.91
C THR A 11 17.88 5.09 -7.54
N HIS A 12 18.88 4.95 -8.44
CA HIS A 12 19.09 3.75 -9.28
C HIS A 12 20.56 3.53 -9.67
N ILE A 13 20.78 2.46 -10.41
CA ILE A 13 22.06 2.11 -11.02
C ILE A 13 21.83 1.90 -12.52
N GLU A 14 22.69 2.45 -13.36
CA GLU A 14 22.75 2.20 -14.80
C GLU A 14 23.92 1.30 -15.14
N VAL A 15 23.69 0.34 -16.03
CA VAL A 15 24.73 -0.47 -16.68
C VAL A 15 24.62 -0.20 -18.17
N SER A 16 25.52 0.64 -18.69
CA SER A 16 25.57 1.02 -20.11
C SER A 16 26.29 -0.02 -20.96
N ASP A 17 26.12 0.06 -22.28
CA ASP A 17 26.63 -0.91 -23.29
C ASP A 17 26.11 -2.34 -23.02
N TYR A 18 24.87 -2.44 -22.51
CA TYR A 18 24.20 -3.66 -22.13
C TYR A 18 23.22 -4.14 -23.20
N ARG A 19 23.17 -5.45 -23.42
CA ARG A 19 22.09 -6.11 -24.20
C ARG A 19 21.48 -7.23 -23.40
N LEU A 20 20.21 -7.48 -23.65
CA LEU A 20 19.47 -8.56 -22.99
C LEU A 20 20.22 -9.90 -23.17
N GLY A 21 20.50 -10.56 -22.06
CA GLY A 21 21.29 -11.79 -22.00
C GLY A 21 22.78 -11.59 -21.65
N ASP A 22 23.30 -10.36 -21.58
CA ASP A 22 24.70 -10.11 -21.20
C ASP A 22 24.95 -10.43 -19.70
N LEU A 23 23.93 -10.24 -18.84
CA LEU A 23 23.99 -10.52 -17.41
C LEU A 23 22.87 -11.49 -16.96
N PRO A 24 22.86 -12.74 -17.42
CA PRO A 24 21.75 -13.68 -17.21
C PRO A 24 21.46 -13.96 -15.73
N ASP A 25 22.47 -13.97 -14.88
CA ASP A 25 22.28 -14.16 -13.44
C ASP A 25 21.54 -12.99 -12.79
N VAL A 26 21.85 -11.76 -13.20
CA VAL A 26 21.17 -10.54 -12.73
C VAL A 26 19.72 -10.53 -13.20
N GLU A 27 19.50 -10.83 -14.47
CA GLU A 27 18.18 -10.89 -15.09
C GLU A 27 17.32 -11.95 -14.40
N LEU A 28 17.85 -13.14 -14.13
CA LEU A 28 17.14 -14.22 -13.42
C LEU A 28 16.81 -13.82 -11.99
N GLU A 29 17.76 -13.21 -11.28
CA GLU A 29 17.64 -12.82 -9.88
C GLU A 29 16.58 -11.72 -9.68
N MET A 30 16.43 -10.81 -10.64
CA MET A 30 15.53 -9.67 -10.61
C MET A 30 14.24 -9.90 -11.41
N SER A 31 13.99 -11.15 -11.84
CA SER A 31 12.79 -11.57 -12.55
C SER A 31 11.87 -12.45 -11.71
N ARG A 32 10.59 -12.43 -12.06
CA ARG A 32 9.58 -13.36 -11.56
C ARG A 32 9.32 -14.46 -12.58
N LYS A 33 9.21 -15.72 -12.13
CA LYS A 33 8.73 -16.81 -12.99
C LYS A 33 7.24 -16.67 -13.22
N ASN A 34 6.86 -16.35 -14.43
CA ASN A 34 5.45 -16.34 -14.84
C ASN A 34 5.04 -17.78 -15.20
N LYS A 35 4.37 -18.46 -14.27
CA LYS A 35 3.99 -19.88 -14.42
C LYS A 35 3.08 -20.15 -15.63
N PRO A 36 2.04 -19.34 -15.91
CA PRO A 36 1.18 -19.57 -17.06
C PRO A 36 1.91 -19.49 -18.40
N MET A 37 2.85 -18.57 -18.53
CA MET A 37 3.55 -18.30 -19.79
C MET A 37 4.92 -19.01 -19.89
N HIS A 38 5.35 -19.73 -18.84
CA HIS A 38 6.67 -20.35 -18.74
C HIS A 38 7.84 -19.44 -19.08
N CYS A 39 7.70 -18.11 -18.86
CA CYS A 39 8.71 -17.12 -19.13
C CYS A 39 9.15 -16.39 -17.85
N LEU A 40 10.26 -15.65 -17.95
CA LEU A 40 10.72 -14.74 -16.92
C LEU A 40 10.07 -13.37 -17.17
N GLU A 41 9.44 -12.81 -16.13
CA GLU A 41 8.88 -11.47 -16.13
C GLU A 41 9.87 -10.55 -15.40
N PRO A 42 10.46 -9.54 -16.07
CA PRO A 42 11.35 -8.58 -15.42
C PRO A 42 10.53 -7.69 -14.47
N ILE A 43 10.84 -7.74 -13.18
CA ILE A 43 10.19 -6.95 -12.14
C ILE A 43 11.14 -5.91 -11.58
N GLY A 44 12.37 -6.33 -11.23
CA GLY A 44 13.35 -5.53 -10.52
C GLY A 44 14.39 -4.86 -11.42
N TYR A 45 14.28 -4.97 -12.71
CA TYR A 45 15.14 -4.28 -13.67
C TYR A 45 14.33 -3.84 -14.90
N TYR A 46 14.92 -2.92 -15.67
CA TYR A 46 14.39 -2.48 -16.96
C TYR A 46 15.55 -2.38 -17.95
N VAL A 47 15.31 -2.70 -19.21
CA VAL A 47 16.27 -2.53 -20.31
C VAL A 47 15.70 -1.54 -21.28
N ASP A 48 16.43 -0.47 -21.52
CA ASP A 48 16.17 0.48 -22.59
C ASP A 48 17.02 0.09 -23.79
N GLU A 49 16.39 -0.52 -24.79
CA GLU A 49 17.06 -0.97 -26.01
C GLU A 49 17.52 0.21 -26.90
N SER A 50 16.93 1.39 -26.74
CA SER A 50 17.30 2.58 -27.52
C SER A 50 18.64 3.18 -27.08
N THR A 51 19.00 2.97 -25.82
CA THR A 51 20.26 3.46 -25.22
C THR A 51 21.22 2.33 -24.85
N ASP A 52 20.88 1.07 -25.14
CA ASP A 52 21.66 -0.11 -24.72
C ASP A 52 21.96 -0.03 -23.19
N THR A 53 20.98 0.31 -22.37
CA THR A 53 21.16 0.52 -20.92
C THR A 53 20.24 -0.38 -20.10
N MET A 54 20.82 -1.06 -19.10
CA MET A 54 20.07 -1.76 -18.05
C MET A 54 19.95 -0.88 -16.82
N TYR A 55 18.74 -0.69 -16.33
CA TYR A 55 18.42 0.00 -15.09
C TYR A 55 18.18 -0.99 -13.96
N LEU A 56 18.83 -0.77 -12.82
CA LEU A 56 18.70 -1.55 -11.61
C LEU A 56 18.38 -0.65 -10.41
N PRO A 57 17.67 -1.15 -9.39
CA PRO A 57 17.42 -0.36 -8.20
C PRO A 57 18.71 -0.10 -7.43
N LYS A 58 18.77 1.04 -6.73
CA LYS A 58 19.90 1.46 -5.90
C LYS A 58 20.38 0.39 -4.92
N GLY A 59 19.45 -0.43 -4.42
CA GLY A 59 19.74 -1.50 -3.47
C GLY A 59 20.37 -2.75 -4.08
N TYR A 60 20.57 -2.82 -5.40
CA TYR A 60 21.27 -3.96 -5.98
C TYR A 60 22.75 -3.99 -5.54
N ASN A 61 23.28 -5.19 -5.35
CA ASN A 61 24.64 -5.35 -4.83
C ASN A 61 25.70 -4.96 -5.88
N ILE A 62 26.31 -3.79 -5.69
CA ILE A 62 27.33 -3.23 -6.57
C ILE A 62 28.53 -4.16 -6.72
N GLN A 63 29.00 -4.80 -5.65
CA GLN A 63 30.17 -5.69 -5.71
C GLN A 63 29.91 -6.90 -6.62
N VAL A 64 28.67 -7.37 -6.70
CA VAL A 64 28.28 -8.42 -7.64
C VAL A 64 28.37 -7.92 -9.05
N LEU A 65 27.84 -6.73 -9.36
CA LEU A 65 27.93 -6.11 -10.69
C LEU A 65 29.37 -5.89 -11.10
N GLU A 66 30.19 -5.26 -10.28
CA GLU A 66 31.62 -5.00 -10.57
C GLU A 66 32.38 -6.29 -10.86
N ARG A 67 32.11 -7.35 -10.09
CA ARG A 67 32.74 -8.67 -10.31
C ARG A 67 32.35 -9.30 -11.65
N ILE A 68 31.05 -9.24 -11.99
CA ILE A 68 30.52 -9.88 -13.22
C ILE A 68 30.96 -9.09 -14.46
N THR A 69 30.85 -7.78 -14.41
CA THR A 69 31.18 -6.88 -15.53
C THR A 69 32.68 -6.61 -15.65
N ARG A 70 33.45 -6.85 -14.59
CA ARG A 70 34.87 -6.45 -14.44
C ARG A 70 35.08 -4.94 -14.57
N SER A 71 34.08 -4.15 -14.25
CA SER A 71 34.09 -2.68 -14.32
C SER A 71 33.92 -2.09 -12.92
N THR A 72 34.56 -0.96 -12.67
CA THR A 72 34.40 -0.24 -11.40
C THR A 72 33.21 0.71 -11.49
N ALA A 73 32.34 0.69 -10.51
CA ALA A 73 31.19 1.56 -10.46
C ALA A 73 31.57 3.01 -10.11
N ARG A 74 30.95 3.97 -10.82
CA ARG A 74 31.14 5.40 -10.59
C ARG A 74 29.87 6.01 -10.01
N ALA A 75 29.97 6.66 -8.87
CA ALA A 75 28.89 7.47 -8.32
C ALA A 75 28.85 8.86 -8.97
N VAL A 76 27.66 9.35 -9.26
CA VAL A 76 27.46 10.71 -9.77
C VAL A 76 26.67 11.54 -8.74
N SER A 77 26.89 12.86 -8.75
CA SER A 77 26.11 13.78 -7.92
C SER A 77 24.78 14.10 -8.61
N CYS A 78 23.75 14.23 -7.81
CA CYS A 78 22.45 14.68 -8.30
C CYS A 78 22.48 16.18 -8.66
N GLU A 79 22.08 16.53 -9.86
CA GLU A 79 22.01 17.92 -10.37
C GLU A 79 20.56 18.44 -10.44
N HIS A 80 19.62 17.76 -9.82
CA HIS A 80 18.20 18.14 -9.85
C HIS A 80 17.98 19.55 -9.23
N PRO A 81 17.35 20.48 -9.96
CA PRO A 81 17.06 21.81 -9.43
C PRO A 81 15.98 21.75 -8.35
N VAL A 82 16.14 22.54 -7.31
CA VAL A 82 15.22 22.56 -6.16
C VAL A 82 14.83 23.98 -5.83
N THR A 83 13.52 24.23 -5.69
CA THR A 83 12.98 25.45 -5.10
C THR A 83 12.39 25.15 -3.73
N LYS A 84 12.62 26.06 -2.78
CA LYS A 84 12.03 25.92 -1.43
C LYS A 84 10.54 26.23 -1.45
N MET A 85 9.79 25.53 -0.60
CA MET A 85 8.40 25.85 -0.28
C MET A 85 8.27 27.30 0.23
N SER A 86 7.17 27.92 -0.08
CA SER A 86 6.83 29.27 0.41
C SER A 86 6.58 29.30 1.93
N ASN A 87 5.88 30.29 2.43
CA ASN A 87 5.63 30.45 3.87
C ASN A 87 4.49 29.56 4.41
N VAL A 88 4.42 28.32 3.96
CA VAL A 88 3.50 27.33 4.52
C VAL A 88 3.98 26.91 5.91
N THR A 89 3.05 26.83 6.86
CA THR A 89 3.27 26.39 8.25
C THR A 89 2.31 25.27 8.63
N MET A 90 2.68 24.50 9.64
CA MET A 90 1.75 23.51 10.20
C MET A 90 0.73 24.20 11.10
N THR A 91 -0.53 23.78 11.01
CA THR A 91 -1.66 24.24 11.84
C THR A 91 -1.99 23.29 12.98
N VAL A 92 -1.50 22.07 12.92
CA VAL A 92 -1.77 20.98 13.88
C VAL A 92 -0.47 20.41 14.40
N ASP A 93 -0.35 20.24 15.71
CA ASP A 93 0.80 19.63 16.37
C ASP A 93 0.79 18.09 16.25
N PRO A 94 1.97 17.43 16.33
CA PRO A 94 2.05 15.97 16.37
C PRO A 94 1.24 15.38 17.52
N LYS A 95 0.36 14.43 17.21
CA LYS A 95 -0.55 13.79 18.14
C LYS A 95 0.16 13.02 19.27
N ASP A 96 1.29 12.40 18.95
CA ASP A 96 2.02 11.52 19.87
C ASP A 96 3.52 11.46 19.53
N ASN A 97 4.27 10.75 20.39
CA ASN A 97 5.71 10.57 20.20
C ASN A 97 6.06 9.74 18.94
N ASN A 98 5.18 8.88 18.45
CA ASN A 98 5.43 8.12 17.22
C ASN A 98 5.44 9.05 16.01
N GLN A 99 4.50 10.01 15.96
CA GLN A 99 4.49 11.03 14.91
C GLN A 99 5.72 11.94 15.02
N LYS A 100 6.07 12.41 16.22
CA LYS A 100 7.30 13.21 16.43
C LYS A 100 8.53 12.47 15.93
N ASN A 101 8.70 11.21 16.33
CA ASN A 101 9.82 10.38 15.90
C ASN A 101 9.81 10.14 14.37
N GLY A 102 8.64 9.94 13.76
CA GLY A 102 8.52 9.81 12.31
C GLY A 102 8.92 11.09 11.55
N ILE A 103 8.55 12.26 12.09
CA ILE A 103 8.94 13.55 11.54
C ILE A 103 10.46 13.76 11.70
N ASP A 104 11.01 13.50 12.89
CA ASP A 104 12.44 13.64 13.15
C ASP A 104 13.27 12.69 12.29
N PHE A 105 12.76 11.47 12.04
CA PHE A 105 13.36 10.53 11.10
C PHE A 105 13.39 11.08 9.67
N LEU A 106 12.25 11.53 9.12
CA LEU A 106 12.19 12.08 7.76
C LEU A 106 12.97 13.38 7.59
N THR A 107 13.12 14.14 8.68
CA THR A 107 13.91 15.38 8.69
C THR A 107 15.37 15.15 9.07
N GLU A 108 15.77 13.91 9.33
CA GLU A 108 17.12 13.53 9.80
C GLU A 108 17.57 14.44 10.97
N SER A 109 16.74 14.52 12.01
CA SER A 109 16.97 15.39 13.17
C SER A 109 16.89 14.60 14.48
N GLY A 110 17.42 15.18 15.57
CA GLY A 110 17.44 14.55 16.88
C GLY A 110 18.27 13.26 16.90
N VAL A 111 17.67 12.16 17.34
CA VAL A 111 18.34 10.84 17.40
C VAL A 111 18.59 10.22 16.02
N TYR A 112 17.99 10.77 14.98
CA TYR A 112 18.17 10.35 13.57
C TYR A 112 19.11 11.27 12.81
N GLU A 113 19.78 12.21 13.47
CA GLU A 113 20.80 13.04 12.86
C GLU A 113 22.02 12.20 12.49
N LEU A 114 22.35 12.20 11.20
CA LEU A 114 23.45 11.42 10.65
C LEU A 114 24.52 12.35 10.07
N PRO A 115 25.79 11.91 10.04
CA PRO A 115 26.87 12.73 9.49
C PRO A 115 26.75 12.96 7.98
N TYR A 116 25.83 12.27 7.32
CA TYR A 116 25.54 12.40 5.89
C TYR A 116 24.05 12.19 5.65
N HIS A 117 23.53 12.81 4.59
CA HIS A 117 22.14 12.63 4.20
C HIS A 117 21.89 11.27 3.57
N HIS A 118 20.82 10.60 3.99
CA HIS A 118 20.30 9.45 3.30
C HIS A 118 19.37 9.90 2.16
N PRO A 119 19.69 9.57 0.90
CA PRO A 119 18.84 9.96 -0.23
C PRO A 119 17.48 9.23 -0.23
N GLN A 120 17.42 8.07 0.41
CA GLN A 120 16.25 7.21 0.43
C GLN A 120 15.85 6.87 1.87
N LEU A 121 14.71 7.42 2.33
CA LEU A 121 14.15 7.15 3.65
C LEU A 121 12.83 6.39 3.54
N GLY A 122 12.65 5.36 4.36
CA GLY A 122 11.45 4.55 4.41
C GLY A 122 10.67 4.72 5.69
N LEU A 123 9.50 5.37 5.65
CA LEU A 123 8.64 5.53 6.81
C LEU A 123 7.69 4.35 6.93
N ASN A 124 8.07 3.38 7.77
CA ASN A 124 7.26 2.23 8.08
C ASN A 124 6.40 2.50 9.33
N MET A 125 5.21 2.99 9.12
CA MET A 125 4.25 3.19 10.20
C MET A 125 2.95 2.43 9.89
N PRO A 126 2.34 1.81 10.90
CA PRO A 126 1.04 1.17 10.70
C PRO A 126 0.02 2.11 10.10
N THR A 127 -0.97 1.54 9.41
CA THR A 127 -2.11 2.33 8.90
C THR A 127 -2.76 3.09 10.07
N GLY A 128 -3.10 4.39 9.88
CA GLY A 128 -3.72 5.25 10.88
C GLY A 128 -2.80 5.84 11.94
N HIS A 129 -1.51 5.59 11.85
CA HIS A 129 -0.54 6.22 12.75
C HIS A 129 0.00 7.55 12.21
N GLY A 130 -0.60 8.08 11.11
CA GLY A 130 -0.30 9.40 10.60
C GLY A 130 0.91 9.49 9.69
N LYS A 131 1.19 8.47 8.84
CA LYS A 131 2.24 8.53 7.80
C LYS A 131 2.14 9.80 6.95
N THR A 132 0.91 10.07 6.45
CA THR A 132 0.58 11.25 5.64
C THR A 132 0.92 12.53 6.40
N TYR A 133 0.47 12.65 7.65
CA TYR A 133 0.76 13.78 8.52
C TYR A 133 2.28 13.97 8.74
N CYS A 134 3.01 12.88 9.04
CA CYS A 134 4.46 12.95 9.25
C CYS A 134 5.20 13.43 7.99
N ALA A 135 4.79 12.95 6.80
CA ALA A 135 5.41 13.34 5.54
C ALA A 135 5.12 14.82 5.20
N ILE A 136 3.87 15.28 5.38
CA ILE A 136 3.50 16.70 5.19
C ILE A 136 4.31 17.57 6.18
N HIS A 137 4.29 17.23 7.46
CA HIS A 137 4.99 17.99 8.51
C HIS A 137 6.50 18.06 8.23
N ALA A 138 7.11 16.95 7.83
CA ALA A 138 8.54 16.91 7.52
C ALA A 138 8.87 17.77 6.28
N ALA A 139 8.03 17.76 5.24
CA ALA A 139 8.20 18.59 4.05
C ALA A 139 8.11 20.08 4.41
N VAL A 140 7.10 20.50 5.18
CA VAL A 140 6.94 21.86 5.67
C VAL A 140 8.12 22.30 6.55
N LYS A 141 8.53 21.46 7.54
CA LYS A 141 9.66 21.74 8.44
C LYS A 141 10.98 21.95 7.69
N LYS A 142 11.22 21.20 6.61
CA LYS A 142 12.42 21.33 5.76
C LYS A 142 12.25 22.29 4.60
N LYS A 143 11.06 22.86 4.42
CA LYS A 143 10.68 23.70 3.28
C LYS A 143 10.92 23.02 1.92
N TYR A 144 10.64 21.71 1.85
CA TYR A 144 10.68 20.95 0.60
C TYR A 144 9.33 21.02 -0.09
N ARG A 145 9.34 21.38 -1.37
CA ARG A 145 8.17 21.19 -2.26
C ARG A 145 8.08 19.72 -2.62
N PRO A 146 7.08 18.96 -2.13
CA PRO A 146 6.98 17.53 -2.40
C PRO A 146 6.29 17.25 -3.71
N LEU A 147 6.72 16.19 -4.42
CA LEU A 147 5.92 15.47 -5.40
C LEU A 147 5.41 14.19 -4.76
N ILE A 148 4.11 14.12 -4.51
CA ILE A 148 3.44 12.98 -3.90
C ILE A 148 2.89 12.08 -5.00
N ILE A 149 3.38 10.84 -5.07
CA ILE A 149 2.97 9.85 -6.07
C ILE A 149 2.10 8.80 -5.38
N CYS A 150 0.83 8.77 -5.75
CA CYS A 150 -0.18 7.87 -5.21
C CYS A 150 -0.77 6.96 -6.29
N HIS A 151 -1.62 6.01 -5.91
CA HIS A 151 -2.09 4.96 -6.82
C HIS A 151 -3.59 5.00 -7.13
N THR A 152 -4.40 5.75 -6.38
CA THR A 152 -5.84 5.92 -6.66
C THR A 152 -6.28 7.35 -6.50
N GLU A 153 -7.38 7.69 -7.20
CA GLU A 153 -7.99 9.02 -7.09
C GLU A 153 -8.46 9.32 -5.66
N LYS A 154 -8.97 8.31 -4.96
CA LYS A 154 -9.39 8.46 -3.57
C LYS A 154 -8.23 8.88 -2.66
N ILE A 155 -7.07 8.24 -2.80
CA ILE A 155 -5.87 8.60 -2.04
C ILE A 155 -5.37 10.00 -2.44
N ARG A 156 -5.44 10.34 -3.72
CA ARG A 156 -5.10 11.67 -4.20
C ARG A 156 -5.94 12.76 -3.51
N LYS A 157 -7.26 12.57 -3.46
CA LYS A 157 -8.17 13.48 -2.75
C LYS A 157 -7.84 13.56 -1.25
N GLN A 158 -7.59 12.42 -0.63
CA GLN A 158 -7.23 12.35 0.79
C GLN A 158 -5.91 13.08 1.11
N TRP A 159 -4.92 13.07 0.20
CA TRP A 159 -3.71 13.87 0.36
C TRP A 159 -4.02 15.38 0.29
N ILE A 160 -4.87 15.81 -0.64
CA ILE A 160 -5.30 17.23 -0.75
C ILE A 160 -5.97 17.67 0.55
N GLU A 161 -6.99 16.95 0.99
CA GLU A 161 -7.72 17.22 2.23
C GLU A 161 -6.78 17.25 3.45
N SER A 162 -5.81 16.34 3.52
CA SER A 162 -4.82 16.31 4.60
C SER A 162 -3.88 17.52 4.58
N ILE A 163 -3.49 18.00 3.41
CA ILE A 163 -2.64 19.21 3.30
C ILE A 163 -3.44 20.42 3.76
N GLU A 164 -4.68 20.59 3.31
CA GLU A 164 -5.58 21.69 3.71
C GLU A 164 -5.87 21.63 5.22
N GLU A 165 -6.09 20.45 5.80
CA GLU A 165 -6.39 20.27 7.22
C GLU A 165 -5.17 20.57 8.12
N PHE A 166 -3.97 20.13 7.72
CA PHE A 166 -2.80 20.15 8.60
C PHE A 166 -1.88 21.35 8.39
N THR A 167 -2.08 22.13 7.34
CA THR A 167 -1.18 23.25 6.99
C THR A 167 -1.94 24.55 6.75
N SER A 168 -1.20 25.64 6.66
CA SER A 168 -1.72 26.94 6.22
C SER A 168 -1.77 27.10 4.70
N ALA A 169 -1.53 26.02 3.93
CA ALA A 169 -1.57 26.09 2.47
C ALA A 169 -3.01 26.29 1.99
N GLU A 170 -3.20 27.24 1.08
CA GLU A 170 -4.45 27.43 0.39
C GLU A 170 -4.58 26.46 -0.79
N ARG A 171 -5.80 26.22 -1.26
CA ARG A 171 -6.09 25.24 -2.31
C ARG A 171 -5.33 25.51 -3.62
N ASP A 172 -5.06 26.74 -3.96
CA ASP A 172 -4.30 27.17 -5.14
C ASP A 172 -2.79 26.90 -5.05
N GLN A 173 -2.26 26.67 -3.84
CA GLN A 173 -0.88 26.22 -3.62
C GLN A 173 -0.71 24.69 -3.77
N ILE A 174 -1.81 23.94 -3.98
CA ILE A 174 -1.83 22.49 -4.11
C ILE A 174 -2.16 22.10 -5.54
N CYS A 175 -1.17 21.60 -6.27
CA CYS A 175 -1.33 21.15 -7.65
C CYS A 175 -1.69 19.67 -7.71
N SER A 176 -2.92 19.36 -8.09
CA SER A 176 -3.34 17.99 -8.46
C SER A 176 -3.11 17.79 -9.95
N ILE A 177 -2.07 17.02 -10.32
CA ILE A 177 -1.72 16.79 -11.74
C ILE A 177 -2.61 15.69 -12.30
N GLU A 178 -3.58 16.11 -13.11
CA GLU A 178 -4.61 15.23 -13.68
C GLU A 178 -4.42 15.04 -15.19
N GLY A 179 -3.99 13.83 -15.54
CA GLY A 179 -3.74 13.47 -16.94
C GLY A 179 -2.43 14.01 -17.53
N SER A 180 -2.05 13.41 -18.66
CA SER A 180 -0.80 13.76 -19.37
C SER A 180 -0.81 15.16 -20.00
N SER A 181 -1.99 15.73 -20.25
CA SER A 181 -2.14 17.10 -20.78
C SER A 181 -1.57 18.15 -19.82
N MET A 182 -1.82 17.99 -18.52
CA MET A 182 -1.30 18.92 -17.52
C MET A 182 0.22 18.83 -17.37
N ILE A 183 0.81 17.62 -17.53
CA ILE A 183 2.27 17.46 -17.58
C ILE A 183 2.84 18.24 -18.78
N ARG A 184 2.20 18.13 -19.97
CA ARG A 184 2.61 18.88 -21.16
C ARG A 184 2.52 20.38 -20.94
N ALA A 185 1.45 20.88 -20.32
CA ALA A 185 1.29 22.29 -20.01
C ALA A 185 2.44 22.85 -19.15
N PHE A 186 2.94 22.06 -18.16
CA PHE A 186 4.16 22.41 -17.44
C PHE A 186 5.40 22.41 -18.34
N MET A 187 5.53 21.41 -19.21
CA MET A 187 6.71 21.29 -20.09
C MET A 187 6.75 22.38 -21.16
N GLU A 188 5.60 22.88 -21.59
CA GLU A 188 5.42 23.92 -22.60
C GLU A 188 5.33 25.35 -22.00
N ASP A 189 5.60 25.50 -20.69
CA ASP A 189 5.54 26.80 -19.97
C ASP A 189 4.15 27.45 -19.93
N GLU A 190 3.07 26.68 -20.16
CA GLU A 190 1.70 27.15 -20.03
C GLU A 190 1.26 27.24 -18.55
N LEU A 191 1.86 26.42 -17.68
CA LEU A 191 1.67 26.44 -16.24
C LEU A 191 3.00 26.74 -15.54
N ASP A 192 2.98 27.72 -14.64
CA ASP A 192 4.14 28.05 -13.81
C ASP A 192 4.18 27.14 -12.58
N PRO A 193 5.16 26.22 -12.43
CA PRO A 193 5.26 25.37 -11.28
C PRO A 193 5.60 26.12 -9.98
N LEU A 194 6.11 27.35 -10.06
CA LEU A 194 6.50 28.14 -8.88
C LEU A 194 5.29 28.67 -8.08
N GLN A 195 4.09 28.61 -8.65
CA GLN A 195 2.84 28.95 -7.95
C GLN A 195 2.43 27.91 -6.91
N TYR A 196 2.96 26.69 -7.00
CA TYR A 196 2.53 25.57 -6.17
C TYR A 196 3.60 25.14 -5.16
N ASP A 197 3.18 24.85 -3.95
CA ASP A 197 4.04 24.31 -2.89
C ASP A 197 3.96 22.78 -2.77
N PHE A 198 2.84 22.18 -3.20
CA PHE A 198 2.60 20.74 -3.18
C PHE A 198 2.17 20.25 -4.56
N PHE A 199 2.74 19.13 -4.98
CA PHE A 199 2.35 18.43 -6.20
C PHE A 199 1.87 17.03 -5.85
N ILE A 200 0.73 16.61 -6.41
CA ILE A 200 0.16 15.28 -6.23
C ILE A 200 -0.15 14.70 -7.60
N ILE A 201 0.31 13.49 -7.86
CA ILE A 201 0.14 12.80 -9.14
C ILE A 201 -0.12 11.31 -8.92
N MET A 202 -0.94 10.71 -9.79
CA MET A 202 -1.07 9.24 -9.81
C MET A 202 0.01 8.61 -10.67
N HIS A 203 0.52 7.44 -10.26
CA HIS A 203 1.51 6.71 -11.06
C HIS A 203 0.99 6.34 -12.46
N GLN A 204 -0.35 6.14 -12.63
CA GLN A 204 -0.96 5.93 -13.93
C GLN A 204 -0.81 7.14 -14.86
N THR A 205 -0.94 8.35 -14.32
CA THR A 205 -0.74 9.59 -15.07
C THR A 205 0.69 9.69 -15.59
N ILE A 206 1.68 9.34 -14.75
CA ILE A 206 3.09 9.24 -15.14
C ILE A 206 3.26 8.20 -16.25
N SER A 207 2.72 6.99 -16.06
CA SER A 207 2.83 5.92 -17.05
C SER A 207 2.16 6.27 -18.38
N SER A 208 1.01 6.99 -18.35
CA SER A 208 0.35 7.44 -19.56
C SER A 208 1.10 8.54 -20.29
N TYR A 209 1.78 9.44 -19.57
CA TYR A 209 2.62 10.48 -20.15
C TYR A 209 3.87 9.90 -20.78
N THR A 210 4.55 9.02 -20.07
CA THR A 210 5.83 8.46 -20.50
C THR A 210 5.69 7.36 -21.54
N SER A 211 4.53 6.75 -21.79
CA SER A 211 4.33 5.58 -22.63
C SER A 211 5.53 4.59 -22.61
N ASP A 212 5.50 3.46 -23.29
CA ASP A 212 6.57 2.46 -23.07
C ASP A 212 7.97 2.94 -23.47
N ASP A 213 8.08 3.90 -24.40
CA ASP A 213 9.37 4.32 -24.96
C ASP A 213 9.82 5.74 -24.55
N ASN A 214 9.06 6.46 -23.72
CA ASN A 214 9.31 7.86 -23.39
C ASN A 214 9.58 8.13 -21.90
N TRP A 215 10.03 7.14 -21.14
CA TRP A 215 10.32 7.29 -19.70
C TRP A 215 11.45 8.31 -19.43
N TRP A 216 12.36 8.52 -20.36
CA TRP A 216 13.40 9.55 -20.26
C TRP A 216 12.85 10.98 -20.10
N GLN A 217 11.59 11.23 -20.46
CA GLN A 217 10.93 12.53 -20.27
C GLN A 217 10.62 12.82 -18.80
N LEU A 218 10.66 11.83 -17.91
CA LEU A 218 10.29 11.99 -16.53
C LEU A 218 11.26 12.89 -15.76
N GLN A 219 12.56 12.72 -15.93
CA GLN A 219 13.55 13.59 -15.28
C GLN A 219 13.42 15.06 -15.70
N PRO A 220 13.30 15.42 -17.00
CA PRO A 220 13.01 16.78 -17.42
C PRO A 220 11.75 17.36 -16.79
N PHE A 221 10.68 16.58 -16.70
CA PHE A 221 9.45 17.01 -16.03
C PHE A 221 9.68 17.31 -14.54
N LEU A 222 10.36 16.44 -13.82
CA LEU A 222 10.67 16.68 -12.41
C LEU A 222 11.58 17.89 -12.22
N ASN A 223 12.55 18.08 -13.12
CA ASN A 223 13.40 19.28 -13.12
C ASN A 223 12.59 20.56 -13.30
N LYS A 224 11.54 20.51 -14.14
CA LYS A 224 10.62 21.62 -14.33
C LYS A 224 9.85 21.95 -13.06
N LEU A 225 9.38 20.94 -12.32
CA LEU A 225 8.67 21.15 -11.06
C LEU A 225 9.57 21.66 -9.93
N GLN A 226 10.89 21.48 -10.01
CA GLN A 226 11.87 21.91 -9.00
C GLN A 226 11.54 21.42 -7.59
N ILE A 227 11.16 20.16 -7.46
CA ILE A 227 10.74 19.55 -6.20
C ILE A 227 11.93 19.32 -5.25
N GLY A 228 11.71 19.41 -3.95
CA GLY A 228 12.72 19.13 -2.91
C GLY A 228 12.72 17.69 -2.42
N VAL A 229 11.60 16.97 -2.62
CA VAL A 229 11.43 15.57 -2.22
C VAL A 229 10.39 14.87 -3.07
N LYS A 230 10.68 13.62 -3.45
CA LYS A 230 9.75 12.69 -4.08
C LYS A 230 9.18 11.77 -2.99
N ILE A 231 7.85 11.69 -2.87
CA ILE A 231 7.15 10.85 -1.90
C ILE A 231 6.38 9.77 -2.65
N LEU A 232 6.71 8.50 -2.40
CA LEU A 232 6.03 7.35 -2.96
C LEU A 232 5.12 6.74 -1.88
N ASP A 233 3.82 6.87 -2.06
CA ASP A 233 2.85 6.35 -1.10
C ASP A 233 2.48 4.90 -1.40
N GLU A 234 2.30 4.10 -0.34
CA GLU A 234 2.01 2.66 -0.37
C GLU A 234 2.94 1.87 -1.32
N THR A 235 4.25 2.06 -1.15
CA THR A 235 5.30 1.51 -2.03
C THR A 235 5.29 -0.02 -2.17
N HIS A 236 4.59 -0.72 -1.29
CA HIS A 236 4.37 -2.17 -1.42
C HIS A 236 3.39 -2.53 -2.55
N LEU A 237 2.63 -1.56 -3.09
CA LEU A 237 1.79 -1.72 -4.27
C LEU A 237 2.57 -1.34 -5.53
N TYR A 238 2.22 -1.93 -6.69
CA TYR A 238 2.74 -1.55 -8.01
C TYR A 238 4.27 -1.45 -8.13
N LEU A 239 4.99 -2.39 -7.50
CA LEU A 239 6.46 -2.40 -7.41
C LEU A 239 7.16 -2.05 -8.75
N ARG A 240 6.73 -2.67 -9.86
CA ARG A 240 7.34 -2.42 -11.17
C ARG A 240 7.24 -0.96 -11.61
N ASN A 241 6.06 -0.34 -11.42
CA ASN A 241 5.86 1.07 -11.80
C ASN A 241 6.67 2.01 -10.88
N MET A 242 6.73 1.71 -9.58
CA MET A 242 7.50 2.50 -8.63
C MET A 242 9.00 2.42 -8.93
N LEU A 243 9.51 1.22 -9.26
CA LEU A 243 10.89 1.06 -9.69
C LEU A 243 11.18 1.78 -11.00
N LYS A 244 10.28 1.73 -12.00
CA LYS A 244 10.43 2.50 -13.25
C LYS A 244 10.53 4.00 -12.98
N ILE A 245 9.72 4.55 -12.07
CA ILE A 245 9.82 5.95 -11.67
C ILE A 245 11.20 6.25 -11.06
N ASP A 246 11.71 5.36 -10.21
CA ASP A 246 13.04 5.51 -9.61
C ASP A 246 14.16 5.39 -10.66
N PHE A 247 14.03 4.51 -11.64
CA PHE A 247 15.04 4.31 -12.70
C PHE A 247 15.23 5.53 -13.61
N TYR A 248 14.18 6.30 -13.84
CA TYR A 248 14.19 7.45 -14.71
C TYR A 248 14.20 8.79 -13.98
N THR A 249 14.53 8.78 -12.68
CA THR A 249 14.64 10.01 -11.89
C THR A 249 15.85 9.98 -10.99
N ASP A 250 16.58 11.09 -10.94
CA ASP A 250 17.66 11.32 -9.98
C ASP A 250 17.29 12.53 -9.11
N ILE A 251 16.78 12.27 -7.90
CA ILE A 251 16.27 13.26 -6.97
C ILE A 251 17.05 13.15 -5.67
N GLN A 252 17.44 14.29 -5.09
CA GLN A 252 18.24 14.32 -3.87
C GLN A 252 17.60 13.57 -2.69
N ARG A 253 16.25 13.53 -2.63
CA ARG A 253 15.52 12.86 -1.54
C ARG A 253 14.30 12.12 -2.07
N THR A 254 14.18 10.87 -1.65
CA THR A 254 12.98 10.07 -1.89
C THR A 254 12.50 9.47 -0.58
N TRP A 255 11.22 9.68 -0.25
CA TRP A 255 10.56 9.08 0.90
C TRP A 255 9.58 8.00 0.45
N TYR A 256 9.75 6.81 1.01
CA TYR A 256 8.90 5.65 0.74
C TYR A 256 7.97 5.46 1.94
N LEU A 257 6.67 5.67 1.74
CA LEU A 257 5.67 5.49 2.79
C LEU A 257 4.99 4.14 2.64
N THR A 258 4.91 3.38 3.73
CA THR A 258 4.21 2.10 3.72
C THR A 258 3.85 1.66 5.14
N ALA A 259 2.78 0.87 5.28
CA ALA A 259 2.50 0.20 6.54
C ALA A 259 3.38 -1.05 6.74
N THR A 260 3.94 -1.57 5.66
CA THR A 260 4.77 -2.78 5.67
C THR A 260 5.79 -2.75 4.53
N PHE A 261 7.06 -2.94 4.84
CA PHE A 261 8.07 -3.21 3.83
C PHE A 261 8.03 -4.71 3.49
N GLY A 262 7.26 -5.08 2.47
CA GLY A 262 7.13 -6.46 2.00
C GLY A 262 5.98 -6.64 1.02
N ARG A 263 5.94 -7.80 0.37
CA ARG A 263 4.92 -8.17 -0.61
C ARG A 263 4.28 -9.51 -0.27
N SER A 264 3.07 -9.73 -0.76
CA SER A 264 2.34 -10.99 -0.55
C SER A 264 2.85 -12.13 -1.44
N ASP A 265 3.38 -11.82 -2.62
CA ASP A 265 4.02 -12.78 -3.51
C ASP A 265 5.48 -12.97 -3.11
N VAL A 266 5.89 -14.20 -2.84
CA VAL A 266 7.22 -14.53 -2.29
C VAL A 266 8.36 -14.10 -3.23
N GLN A 267 8.20 -14.27 -4.55
CA GLN A 267 9.25 -13.88 -5.51
C GLN A 267 9.35 -12.36 -5.63
N GLN A 268 8.21 -11.66 -5.69
CA GLN A 268 8.20 -10.21 -5.66
C GLN A 268 8.72 -9.65 -4.34
N ASP A 269 8.49 -10.34 -3.22
CA ASP A 269 9.00 -9.92 -1.90
C ASP A 269 10.52 -9.96 -1.84
N ILE A 270 11.12 -11.02 -2.38
CA ILE A 270 12.58 -11.12 -2.50
C ILE A 270 13.15 -9.97 -3.34
N ILE A 271 12.55 -9.71 -4.50
CA ILE A 271 12.96 -8.60 -5.38
C ILE A 271 12.78 -7.25 -4.68
N TYR A 272 11.64 -7.07 -3.99
CA TYR A 272 11.35 -5.85 -3.23
C TYR A 272 12.40 -5.59 -2.14
N HIS A 273 12.76 -6.60 -1.36
CA HIS A 273 13.77 -6.46 -0.33
C HIS A 273 15.16 -6.16 -0.89
N LYS A 274 15.52 -6.72 -2.04
CA LYS A 274 16.76 -6.38 -2.74
C LYS A 274 16.72 -4.95 -3.29
N ALA A 275 15.64 -4.59 -3.97
CA ALA A 275 15.48 -3.28 -4.59
C ALA A 275 15.61 -2.13 -3.57
N TYR A 276 15.04 -2.32 -2.40
CA TYR A 276 15.01 -1.30 -1.34
C TYR A 276 15.94 -1.62 -0.15
N SER A 277 17.02 -2.38 -0.37
CA SER A 277 17.96 -2.77 0.70
C SER A 277 18.76 -1.58 1.25
N THR A 278 18.98 -0.54 0.45
CA THR A 278 19.69 0.70 0.84
C THR A 278 18.77 1.76 1.45
N VAL A 279 17.46 1.55 1.43
CA VAL A 279 16.52 2.47 2.06
C VAL A 279 16.70 2.42 3.57
N PHE A 280 17.06 3.56 4.16
CA PHE A 280 17.12 3.69 5.61
C PHE A 280 15.70 3.73 6.16
N ARG A 281 15.36 2.77 7.03
CA ARG A 281 13.98 2.53 7.47
C ARG A 281 13.76 3.01 8.89
N PHE A 282 12.65 3.70 9.09
CA PHE A 282 12.14 3.98 10.44
C PHE A 282 11.89 2.66 11.16
N GLY A 283 12.49 2.49 12.33
CA GLY A 283 12.54 1.20 13.02
C GLY A 283 11.15 0.65 13.40
N GLU A 284 11.05 -0.68 13.44
CA GLU A 284 9.83 -1.43 13.79
C GLU A 284 9.39 -1.28 15.26
N CYS A 285 10.01 -0.40 16.04
CA CYS A 285 9.79 -0.22 17.48
C CYS A 285 8.55 0.63 17.83
N ILE A 286 7.57 0.73 16.96
CA ILE A 286 6.30 1.35 17.34
C ILE A 286 5.55 0.37 18.23
N THR A 287 5.62 0.63 19.53
CA THR A 287 4.74 -0.05 20.52
C THR A 287 3.30 0.34 20.22
N ARG A 288 2.57 -0.56 19.56
CA ARG A 288 1.14 -0.37 19.33
C ARG A 288 0.41 -0.49 20.68
N ASN A 289 -0.29 0.53 21.06
CA ASN A 289 -1.41 0.34 21.98
C ASN A 289 -2.44 -0.53 21.28
N LYS A 290 -2.49 -1.81 21.64
CA LYS A 290 -3.42 -2.78 21.09
C LYS A 290 -4.81 -2.46 21.62
N HIS A 291 -5.72 -2.12 20.73
CA HIS A 291 -7.12 -1.80 21.07
C HIS A 291 -8.11 -2.75 20.40
N THR A 292 -7.65 -3.69 19.57
CA THR A 292 -8.51 -4.62 18.86
C THR A 292 -8.54 -5.98 19.53
N LEU A 293 -9.73 -6.42 19.95
CA LEU A 293 -10.00 -7.79 20.35
C LEU A 293 -10.32 -8.61 19.10
N THR A 294 -9.68 -9.76 18.95
CA THR A 294 -9.96 -10.65 17.83
C THR A 294 -10.73 -11.88 18.27
N CYS A 295 -11.78 -12.20 17.55
CA CYS A 295 -12.63 -13.39 17.74
C CYS A 295 -12.50 -14.26 16.50
N ILE A 296 -11.87 -15.44 16.64
CA ILE A 296 -11.85 -16.45 15.59
C ILE A 296 -13.12 -17.28 15.72
N VAL A 297 -13.91 -17.34 14.67
CA VAL A 297 -15.20 -18.05 14.64
C VAL A 297 -15.03 -19.29 13.76
N LEU A 298 -15.04 -20.47 14.36
CA LEU A 298 -14.89 -21.73 13.64
C LEU A 298 -16.27 -22.27 13.27
N ILE A 299 -16.47 -22.55 11.99
CA ILE A 299 -17.63 -23.24 11.44
C ILE A 299 -17.20 -24.50 10.72
N ASP A 300 -18.13 -25.41 10.44
CA ASP A 300 -17.93 -26.59 9.58
C ASP A 300 -19.17 -26.74 8.69
N SER A 301 -19.08 -26.25 7.46
CA SER A 301 -20.15 -26.34 6.46
C SER A 301 -20.34 -27.78 5.94
N LYS A 302 -19.56 -28.74 6.42
CA LYS A 302 -19.62 -30.16 6.02
C LYS A 302 -19.67 -30.37 4.50
N PRO A 303 -18.75 -29.72 3.73
CA PRO A 303 -18.76 -29.78 2.29
C PRO A 303 -18.66 -31.23 1.81
N ASP A 304 -19.41 -31.58 0.77
CA ASP A 304 -19.33 -32.87 0.14
C ASP A 304 -17.98 -33.08 -0.59
N ASN A 305 -17.75 -34.30 -1.08
CA ASN A 305 -16.50 -34.62 -1.77
C ASN A 305 -16.33 -33.86 -3.08
N ALA A 306 -17.41 -33.43 -3.73
CA ALA A 306 -17.35 -32.64 -4.96
C ALA A 306 -16.92 -31.21 -4.64
N ALA A 307 -17.55 -30.57 -3.65
CA ALA A 307 -17.16 -29.26 -3.16
C ALA A 307 -15.69 -29.23 -2.68
N LYS A 308 -15.28 -30.24 -1.88
CA LYS A 308 -13.87 -30.38 -1.43
C LYS A 308 -12.88 -30.46 -2.57
N ARG A 309 -13.19 -31.22 -3.65
CA ARG A 309 -12.32 -31.33 -4.82
C ARG A 309 -12.23 -30.01 -5.58
N THR A 310 -13.36 -29.32 -5.77
CA THR A 310 -13.40 -28.04 -6.47
C THR A 310 -12.58 -26.96 -5.75
N VAL A 311 -12.69 -26.94 -4.43
CA VAL A 311 -11.98 -25.98 -3.56
C VAL A 311 -10.48 -26.29 -3.44
N CYS A 312 -10.10 -27.59 -3.40
CA CYS A 312 -8.73 -28.03 -3.14
C CYS A 312 -7.90 -28.24 -4.40
N HIS A 313 -8.50 -28.23 -5.59
CA HIS A 313 -7.72 -28.33 -6.82
C HIS A 313 -6.89 -27.06 -7.04
N SER A 314 -5.56 -27.28 -7.17
CA SER A 314 -4.75 -26.29 -7.87
C SER A 314 -5.35 -26.15 -9.28
N ASN A 315 -5.79 -24.94 -9.65
CA ASN A 315 -6.14 -24.69 -11.04
C ASN A 315 -4.94 -24.99 -11.95
N ALA A 316 -5.16 -25.13 -13.25
CA ALA A 316 -4.10 -25.42 -14.23
C ALA A 316 -2.91 -24.46 -14.18
N PHE A 317 -3.02 -23.34 -13.47
CA PHE A 317 -2.02 -22.31 -13.28
C PHE A 317 -1.27 -22.40 -11.95
N GLY A 318 -1.52 -23.44 -11.14
CA GLY A 318 -0.80 -23.70 -9.89
C GLY A 318 -1.10 -22.71 -8.74
N TYR A 319 -2.19 -21.98 -8.78
CA TYR A 319 -2.66 -21.15 -7.67
C TYR A 319 -3.20 -22.03 -6.55
N SER A 320 -2.63 -21.92 -5.37
CA SER A 320 -3.09 -22.59 -4.16
C SER A 320 -4.10 -21.75 -3.36
N ALA A 321 -4.55 -20.62 -3.89
CA ALA A 321 -5.61 -19.81 -3.29
C ALA A 321 -6.98 -20.45 -3.58
N PRO A 322 -7.97 -20.26 -2.71
CA PRO A 322 -9.36 -20.56 -3.05
C PRO A 322 -9.72 -19.89 -4.37
N ASN A 323 -10.32 -20.64 -5.29
CA ASN A 323 -10.80 -20.09 -6.55
C ASN A 323 -12.16 -19.41 -6.36
N TYR A 324 -12.69 -18.79 -7.41
CA TYR A 324 -13.99 -18.15 -7.40
C TYR A 324 -15.11 -19.05 -6.84
N MET A 325 -15.16 -20.32 -7.25
CA MET A 325 -16.18 -21.27 -6.77
C MET A 325 -16.08 -21.58 -5.27
N THR A 326 -14.87 -21.43 -4.68
CA THR A 326 -14.70 -21.56 -3.23
C THR A 326 -15.33 -20.40 -2.48
N TYR A 327 -15.08 -19.18 -2.95
CA TYR A 327 -15.69 -18.00 -2.34
C TYR A 327 -17.20 -18.02 -2.47
N GLU A 328 -17.74 -18.36 -3.67
CA GLU A 328 -19.14 -18.51 -3.92
C GLU A 328 -19.77 -19.52 -2.96
N TYR A 329 -19.20 -20.74 -2.86
CA TYR A 329 -19.70 -21.76 -1.93
C TYR A 329 -19.66 -21.28 -0.47
N LEU A 330 -18.53 -20.73 -0.01
CA LEU A 330 -18.37 -20.34 1.39
C LEU A 330 -19.30 -19.19 1.78
N GLU A 331 -19.45 -18.18 0.92
CA GLU A 331 -20.21 -16.97 1.24
C GLU A 331 -21.72 -17.14 1.07
N GLU A 332 -22.17 -18.07 0.23
CA GLU A 332 -23.59 -18.41 0.04
C GLU A 332 -24.09 -19.50 1.01
N HIS A 333 -23.16 -20.14 1.74
CA HIS A 333 -23.54 -21.21 2.64
C HIS A 333 -24.28 -20.69 3.89
N GLU A 334 -25.36 -21.41 4.29
CA GLU A 334 -26.18 -21.05 5.45
C GLU A 334 -25.37 -20.90 6.75
N ASP A 335 -24.38 -21.78 6.97
CA ASP A 335 -23.55 -21.72 8.17
C ASP A 335 -22.70 -20.45 8.23
N MET A 336 -22.26 -19.90 7.08
CA MET A 336 -21.56 -18.62 7.01
C MET A 336 -22.50 -17.48 7.42
N MET A 337 -23.71 -17.43 6.85
CA MET A 337 -24.69 -16.41 7.18
C MET A 337 -25.08 -16.47 8.67
N ASN A 338 -25.28 -17.68 9.20
CA ASN A 338 -25.55 -17.89 10.63
C ASN A 338 -24.38 -17.40 11.51
N ALA A 339 -23.13 -17.63 11.09
CA ALA A 339 -21.97 -17.13 11.80
C ALA A 339 -21.90 -15.59 11.79
N ILE A 340 -22.19 -14.94 10.64
CA ILE A 340 -22.27 -13.48 10.53
C ILE A 340 -23.33 -12.94 11.51
N LYS A 341 -24.55 -13.49 11.49
CA LYS A 341 -25.65 -13.09 12.39
C LYS A 341 -25.26 -13.26 13.88
N LYS A 342 -24.57 -14.36 14.23
CA LYS A 342 -24.05 -14.56 15.59
C LYS A 342 -22.99 -13.52 15.98
N CYS A 343 -22.07 -13.14 15.06
CA CYS A 343 -21.09 -12.08 15.30
C CYS A 343 -21.76 -10.72 15.53
N LEU A 344 -22.75 -10.38 14.70
CA LEU A 344 -23.54 -9.15 14.85
C LEU A 344 -24.31 -9.14 16.18
N ASN A 345 -24.97 -10.24 16.53
CA ASN A 345 -25.69 -10.33 17.80
C ASN A 345 -24.74 -10.25 19.02
N HIS A 346 -23.55 -10.85 18.94
CA HIS A 346 -22.53 -10.73 20.00
C HIS A 346 -22.04 -9.28 20.17
N SER A 347 -22.01 -8.52 19.09
CA SER A 347 -21.56 -7.11 19.08
C SER A 347 -22.73 -6.09 19.11
N LYS A 348 -23.98 -6.51 19.21
CA LYS A 348 -25.16 -5.62 19.09
C LYS A 348 -25.19 -4.46 20.06
N ASN A 349 -24.65 -4.66 21.29
CA ASN A 349 -24.62 -3.64 22.35
C ASN A 349 -23.40 -2.70 22.23
N LEU A 350 -22.55 -2.89 21.22
CA LEU A 350 -21.46 -1.96 20.92
C LEU A 350 -22.01 -0.83 20.06
N ASP A 351 -21.75 0.39 20.45
CA ASP A 351 -21.92 1.59 19.62
C ASP A 351 -20.94 1.56 18.43
N GLY A 352 -21.18 2.38 17.42
CA GLY A 352 -20.34 2.50 16.23
C GLY A 352 -20.71 1.52 15.08
N ILE A 353 -19.99 1.67 13.99
CA ILE A 353 -20.28 1.03 12.71
C ILE A 353 -19.73 -0.40 12.67
N ARG A 354 -20.48 -1.29 12.02
CA ARG A 354 -20.07 -2.67 11.74
C ARG A 354 -19.77 -2.80 10.25
N MET A 355 -18.72 -3.56 9.91
CA MET A 355 -18.34 -3.80 8.53
C MET A 355 -18.18 -5.30 8.27
N ILE A 356 -18.82 -5.80 7.22
CA ILE A 356 -18.71 -7.19 6.78
C ILE A 356 -17.92 -7.20 5.47
N LEU A 357 -16.81 -7.93 5.46
CA LEU A 357 -15.89 -8.03 4.34
C LEU A 357 -16.07 -9.36 3.63
N SER A 358 -16.57 -9.32 2.42
CA SER A 358 -16.77 -10.48 1.54
C SER A 358 -15.76 -10.49 0.38
N GLY A 359 -15.49 -11.66 -0.19
CA GLY A 359 -14.60 -11.82 -1.33
C GLY A 359 -15.28 -11.51 -2.67
N LEU A 360 -16.61 -11.68 -2.75
CA LEU A 360 -17.41 -11.51 -3.97
C LEU A 360 -18.40 -10.35 -3.87
N GLN A 361 -18.64 -9.67 -5.00
CA GLN A 361 -19.62 -8.58 -5.08
C GLN A 361 -21.06 -9.08 -4.83
N ALA A 362 -21.43 -10.21 -5.44
CA ALA A 362 -22.75 -10.80 -5.25
C ALA A 362 -23.06 -11.12 -3.79
N SER A 363 -22.05 -11.62 -3.06
CA SER A 363 -22.19 -11.94 -1.64
C SER A 363 -22.44 -10.69 -0.79
N THR A 364 -21.92 -9.51 -1.18
CA THR A 364 -22.19 -8.27 -0.43
C THR A 364 -23.64 -7.86 -0.49
N GLU A 365 -24.31 -8.06 -1.64
CA GLU A 365 -25.72 -7.76 -1.83
C GLU A 365 -26.58 -8.75 -1.02
N THR A 366 -26.30 -10.07 -1.12
CA THR A 366 -27.00 -11.11 -0.34
C THR A 366 -26.85 -10.87 1.18
N VAL A 367 -25.66 -10.53 1.65
CA VAL A 367 -25.42 -10.20 3.07
C VAL A 367 -26.23 -8.97 3.48
N GLN A 368 -26.24 -7.93 2.66
CA GLN A 368 -27.02 -6.72 2.95
C GLN A 368 -28.53 -7.06 3.08
N GLU A 369 -29.10 -7.80 2.14
CA GLU A 369 -30.52 -8.19 2.19
C GLU A 369 -30.85 -9.01 3.44
N GLU A 370 -30.02 -9.98 3.80
CA GLU A 370 -30.23 -10.83 4.96
C GLU A 370 -30.09 -10.07 6.29
N ILE A 371 -29.13 -9.13 6.36
CA ILE A 371 -28.96 -8.28 7.54
C ILE A 371 -30.12 -7.28 7.68
N GLN A 372 -30.59 -6.69 6.55
CA GLN A 372 -31.72 -5.78 6.56
C GLN A 372 -33.02 -6.47 6.99
N LYS A 373 -33.21 -7.75 6.65
CA LYS A 373 -34.35 -8.56 7.14
C LYS A 373 -34.25 -8.82 8.65
N GLU A 374 -33.07 -9.14 9.16
CA GLU A 374 -32.82 -9.46 10.57
C GLU A 374 -32.89 -8.21 11.45
N TYR A 375 -32.39 -7.07 10.94
CA TYR A 375 -32.30 -5.77 11.63
C TYR A 375 -33.00 -4.68 10.80
N PRO A 376 -34.36 -4.64 10.76
CA PRO A 376 -35.09 -3.71 9.88
C PRO A 376 -34.85 -2.21 10.17
N SER A 377 -34.43 -1.89 11.39
CA SER A 377 -34.14 -0.51 11.82
C SER A 377 -32.73 -0.04 11.47
N TRP A 378 -31.83 -0.92 11.01
CA TRP A 378 -30.47 -0.54 10.68
C TRP A 378 -30.39 0.06 9.27
N ASN A 379 -29.56 1.07 9.13
CA ASN A 379 -29.10 1.55 7.83
C ASN A 379 -27.97 0.64 7.32
N VAL A 380 -28.26 -0.27 6.39
CA VAL A 380 -27.28 -1.22 5.85
C VAL A 380 -26.85 -0.81 4.44
N VAL A 381 -25.61 -0.37 4.31
CA VAL A 381 -25.03 0.15 3.06
C VAL A 381 -24.19 -0.92 2.38
N VAL A 382 -24.32 -1.02 1.04
CA VAL A 382 -23.46 -1.88 0.19
C VAL A 382 -22.36 -1.03 -0.43
N ASN A 383 -21.13 -1.56 -0.45
CA ASN A 383 -20.02 -0.89 -1.12
C ASN A 383 -19.12 -1.85 -1.90
N HIS A 384 -19.26 -1.86 -3.24
CA HIS A 384 -18.40 -2.59 -4.17
C HIS A 384 -18.26 -1.84 -5.49
N SER A 385 -17.39 -2.29 -6.39
CA SER A 385 -17.02 -1.54 -7.61
C SER A 385 -18.18 -1.20 -8.55
N LYS A 386 -19.29 -1.97 -8.52
CA LYS A 386 -20.49 -1.67 -9.32
C LYS A 386 -21.51 -0.81 -8.56
N SER A 387 -21.43 -0.76 -7.23
CA SER A 387 -22.27 0.04 -6.35
C SER A 387 -21.39 0.74 -5.30
N PRO A 388 -20.62 1.74 -5.71
CA PRO A 388 -19.75 2.47 -4.80
C PRO A 388 -20.57 3.42 -3.93
N SER A 389 -20.32 3.38 -2.61
CA SER A 389 -20.88 4.34 -1.66
C SER A 389 -19.84 5.39 -1.27
N THR A 390 -20.33 6.58 -0.96
CA THR A 390 -19.49 7.68 -0.47
C THR A 390 -18.99 7.41 0.95
N THR A 391 -17.99 8.15 1.39
CA THR A 391 -17.49 8.02 2.77
C THR A 391 -18.55 8.46 3.77
N GLU A 392 -19.29 9.52 3.46
CA GLU A 392 -20.39 10.06 4.28
C GLU A 392 -21.50 9.01 4.46
N GLU A 393 -21.96 8.38 3.38
CA GLU A 393 -22.96 7.31 3.45
C GLU A 393 -22.50 6.13 4.33
N MET A 394 -21.20 5.79 4.26
CA MET A 394 -20.63 4.73 5.07
C MET A 394 -20.48 5.14 6.56
N GLU A 395 -20.19 6.42 6.84
CA GLU A 395 -20.07 6.94 8.21
C GLU A 395 -21.43 7.12 8.90
N GLU A 396 -22.52 7.21 8.14
CA GLU A 396 -23.91 7.27 8.65
C GLU A 396 -24.56 5.88 8.73
N ALA A 397 -23.86 4.81 8.35
CA ALA A 397 -24.41 3.46 8.34
C ALA A 397 -24.27 2.77 9.70
N ASP A 398 -25.25 1.93 10.07
CA ASP A 398 -25.14 0.97 11.19
C ASP A 398 -24.28 -0.23 10.79
N CYS A 399 -24.40 -0.66 9.53
CA CYS A 399 -23.67 -1.79 8.98
C CYS A 399 -23.29 -1.55 7.51
N ILE A 400 -22.06 -1.90 7.17
CA ILE A 400 -21.52 -1.83 5.79
C ILE A 400 -21.23 -3.23 5.31
N SER A 401 -21.84 -3.64 4.18
CA SER A 401 -21.48 -4.86 3.47
C SER A 401 -20.60 -4.50 2.27
N CYS A 402 -19.35 -4.94 2.24
CA CYS A 402 -18.43 -4.52 1.20
C CYS A 402 -17.42 -5.59 0.78
N THR A 403 -16.86 -5.40 -0.40
CA THR A 403 -15.73 -6.24 -0.83
C THR A 403 -14.44 -5.76 -0.18
N ARG A 404 -13.61 -6.71 0.28
CA ARG A 404 -12.31 -6.39 0.89
C ARG A 404 -11.41 -5.60 -0.06
N GLN A 405 -11.43 -5.88 -1.36
CA GLN A 405 -10.57 -5.21 -2.34
C GLN A 405 -10.81 -3.70 -2.39
N LEU A 406 -12.07 -3.28 -2.37
CA LEU A 406 -12.42 -1.86 -2.41
C LEU A 406 -12.00 -1.15 -1.12
N MET A 407 -12.11 -1.83 0.02
CA MET A 407 -11.66 -1.31 1.30
C MET A 407 -10.13 -1.36 1.46
N GLY A 408 -9.41 -2.16 0.65
CA GLY A 408 -7.94 -2.22 0.62
C GLY A 408 -7.28 -0.89 0.22
N THR A 409 -8.00 0.00 -0.47
CA THR A 409 -7.48 1.21 -1.11
C THR A 409 -7.58 2.50 -0.28
N GLY A 410 -7.54 2.45 1.05
CA GLY A 410 -7.28 3.64 1.85
C GLY A 410 -8.47 4.34 2.49
N ALA A 411 -9.71 3.81 2.44
CA ALA A 411 -10.84 4.43 3.15
C ALA A 411 -10.63 4.36 4.67
N ASP A 412 -10.57 5.49 5.31
CA ASP A 412 -10.68 5.64 6.77
C ASP A 412 -12.15 5.98 7.09
N ILE A 413 -12.84 5.12 7.85
CA ILE A 413 -14.24 5.30 8.21
C ILE A 413 -14.29 5.65 9.69
N LYS A 414 -14.71 6.87 9.97
CA LYS A 414 -14.89 7.33 11.35
C LYS A 414 -16.00 6.52 12.03
N GLY A 415 -15.81 6.14 13.26
CA GLY A 415 -16.81 5.34 13.99
C GLY A 415 -16.81 3.84 13.69
N LEU A 416 -15.91 3.31 12.83
CA LEU A 416 -15.80 1.87 12.58
C LEU A 416 -15.31 1.15 13.84
N ARG A 417 -16.14 0.27 14.40
CA ARG A 417 -15.86 -0.45 15.65
C ARG A 417 -15.77 -1.95 15.50
N VAL A 418 -16.50 -2.54 14.56
CA VAL A 418 -16.54 -3.99 14.33
C VAL A 418 -16.22 -4.31 12.87
N VAL A 419 -15.33 -5.28 12.65
CA VAL A 419 -15.07 -5.83 11.31
C VAL A 419 -15.28 -7.33 11.36
N ILE A 420 -16.04 -7.87 10.41
CA ILE A 420 -16.29 -9.30 10.23
C ILE A 420 -15.69 -9.70 8.87
N LEU A 421 -14.69 -10.59 8.87
CA LEU A 421 -14.07 -11.11 7.67
C LEU A 421 -14.62 -12.50 7.38
N THR A 422 -15.23 -12.69 6.21
CA THR A 422 -15.82 -13.96 5.78
C THR A 422 -14.90 -14.73 4.83
N GLU A 423 -14.02 -14.02 4.11
CA GLU A 423 -13.15 -14.66 3.12
C GLU A 423 -11.90 -15.32 3.74
N PRO A 424 -11.51 -16.52 3.28
CA PRO A 424 -10.25 -17.13 3.66
C PRO A 424 -9.05 -16.27 3.24
N MET A 425 -8.10 -16.04 4.16
CA MET A 425 -6.96 -15.16 3.91
C MET A 425 -5.63 -15.84 4.23
N ALA A 426 -4.72 -15.88 3.24
CA ALA A 426 -3.37 -16.39 3.40
C ALA A 426 -2.30 -15.29 3.47
N SER A 427 -2.63 -14.08 3.00
CA SER A 427 -1.69 -12.96 2.95
C SER A 427 -1.55 -12.28 4.30
N LYS A 428 -0.35 -12.34 4.88
CA LYS A 428 0.00 -11.63 6.12
C LYS A 428 -0.20 -10.11 5.96
N LEU A 429 0.19 -9.57 4.82
CA LEU A 429 0.05 -8.15 4.51
C LEU A 429 -1.43 -7.72 4.50
N ASN A 430 -2.27 -8.44 3.77
CA ASN A 430 -3.70 -8.14 3.70
C ASN A 430 -4.35 -8.23 5.08
N MET A 431 -3.97 -9.20 5.92
CA MET A 431 -4.46 -9.31 7.29
C MET A 431 -4.05 -8.10 8.16
N ILE A 432 -2.79 -7.64 8.02
CA ILE A 432 -2.31 -6.43 8.71
C ILE A 432 -3.14 -5.21 8.29
N GLN A 433 -3.41 -5.07 7.01
CA GLN A 433 -4.22 -3.97 6.47
C GLN A 433 -5.68 -4.06 6.93
N THR A 434 -6.26 -5.26 6.93
CA THR A 434 -7.65 -5.49 7.35
C THR A 434 -7.85 -5.17 8.84
N ILE A 435 -7.02 -5.71 9.73
CA ILE A 435 -7.08 -5.37 11.17
C ILE A 435 -6.74 -3.90 11.40
N GLY A 436 -5.82 -3.36 10.61
CA GLY A 436 -5.40 -1.95 10.69
C GLY A 436 -6.50 -0.94 10.32
N ARG A 437 -7.64 -1.35 9.76
CA ARG A 437 -8.82 -0.50 9.55
C ARG A 437 -9.51 -0.12 10.85
N LEU A 438 -9.46 -1.00 11.82
CA LEU A 438 -9.99 -0.73 13.15
C LEU A 438 -9.04 0.26 13.85
N ARG A 439 -9.45 1.53 13.87
CA ARG A 439 -8.79 2.59 14.62
C ARG A 439 -9.15 2.51 16.10
N PRO A 440 -8.42 3.17 17.01
CA PRO A 440 -8.93 3.40 18.35
C PRO A 440 -10.31 4.07 18.26
N TYR A 441 -11.33 3.39 18.77
CA TYR A 441 -12.67 3.93 18.80
C TYR A 441 -12.83 4.83 20.03
N VAL A 442 -13.39 6.00 19.84
CA VAL A 442 -13.71 6.94 20.93
C VAL A 442 -15.21 7.10 20.97
N ASP A 443 -15.82 6.83 22.14
CA ASP A 443 -17.26 6.99 22.34
C ASP A 443 -17.66 8.48 22.46
N GLU A 444 -18.97 8.74 22.55
CA GLU A 444 -19.52 10.10 22.67
C GLU A 444 -19.03 10.82 23.93
N GLU A 445 -18.63 10.07 24.97
CA GLU A 445 -18.09 10.61 26.21
C GLU A 445 -16.60 10.90 26.16
N GLY A 446 -15.94 10.63 25.00
CA GLY A 446 -14.51 10.82 24.77
C GLY A 446 -13.62 9.67 25.30
N ASN A 447 -14.21 8.54 25.73
CA ASN A 447 -13.45 7.41 26.24
C ASN A 447 -12.99 6.49 25.10
N GLN A 448 -11.73 6.07 25.13
CA GLN A 448 -11.23 5.06 24.22
C GLN A 448 -11.80 3.68 24.58
N ARG A 449 -12.43 3.04 23.59
CA ARG A 449 -13.03 1.70 23.70
C ARG A 449 -12.32 0.71 22.77
N ASP A 450 -12.40 -0.56 23.12
CA ASP A 450 -11.88 -1.63 22.29
C ASP A 450 -12.72 -1.81 21.03
N THR A 451 -12.05 -2.09 19.91
CA THR A 451 -12.65 -2.52 18.66
C THR A 451 -12.64 -4.04 18.55
N VAL A 452 -13.48 -4.60 17.70
CA VAL A 452 -13.62 -6.06 17.59
C VAL A 452 -13.43 -6.50 16.14
N PHE A 453 -12.56 -7.47 15.94
CA PHE A 453 -12.34 -8.13 14.66
C PHE A 453 -12.80 -9.58 14.75
N TYR A 454 -13.76 -9.96 13.91
CA TYR A 454 -14.17 -11.35 13.73
C TYR A 454 -13.57 -11.91 12.48
N TYR A 455 -12.97 -13.10 12.56
CA TYR A 455 -12.52 -13.85 11.41
C TYR A 455 -13.21 -15.21 11.40
N ILE A 456 -14.08 -15.42 10.40
CA ILE A 456 -14.82 -16.67 10.24
C ILE A 456 -13.97 -17.64 9.43
N VAL A 457 -13.77 -18.84 9.95
CA VAL A 457 -12.94 -19.90 9.34
C VAL A 457 -13.78 -21.16 9.19
N ASP A 458 -14.00 -21.60 7.97
CA ASP A 458 -14.67 -22.87 7.70
C ASP A 458 -13.66 -24.01 7.78
N THR A 459 -13.79 -24.84 8.81
CA THR A 459 -12.90 -25.97 9.08
C THR A 459 -13.23 -27.21 8.21
N GLY A 460 -14.35 -27.22 7.53
CA GLY A 460 -14.72 -28.25 6.55
C GLY A 460 -13.77 -28.29 5.35
N PHE A 461 -13.05 -27.18 5.12
CA PHE A 461 -12.05 -27.08 4.05
C PHE A 461 -10.64 -26.99 4.63
N GLN A 462 -9.84 -28.03 4.41
CA GLN A 462 -8.44 -28.06 4.84
C GLN A 462 -7.66 -26.83 4.42
N LYS A 463 -7.94 -26.29 3.22
CA LYS A 463 -7.25 -25.10 2.70
C LYS A 463 -7.54 -23.84 3.52
N CYS A 464 -8.76 -23.66 4.02
CA CYS A 464 -9.11 -22.55 4.90
C CYS A 464 -8.36 -22.63 6.22
N VAL A 465 -8.21 -23.85 6.77
CA VAL A 465 -7.42 -24.11 7.99
C VAL A 465 -5.94 -23.76 7.77
N GLU A 466 -5.33 -24.24 6.67
CA GLU A 466 -3.93 -23.92 6.33
C GLU A 466 -3.68 -22.41 6.18
N MET A 467 -4.64 -21.68 5.57
CA MET A 467 -4.57 -20.22 5.44
C MET A 467 -4.68 -19.53 6.80
N TYR A 468 -5.60 -19.98 7.64
CA TYR A 468 -5.76 -19.49 9.00
C TYR A 468 -4.50 -19.71 9.83
N ASP A 469 -3.93 -20.94 9.83
CA ASP A 469 -2.72 -21.25 10.59
C ASP A 469 -1.54 -20.36 10.19
N ARG A 470 -1.42 -20.06 8.90
CA ARG A 470 -0.37 -19.17 8.37
C ARG A 470 -0.46 -17.75 8.93
N ILE A 471 -1.67 -17.23 9.13
CA ILE A 471 -1.87 -15.82 9.55
C ILE A 471 -2.11 -15.67 11.06
N LEU A 472 -2.41 -16.75 11.78
CA LEU A 472 -2.67 -16.70 13.21
C LEU A 472 -1.56 -16.02 14.04
N PRO A 473 -0.25 -16.22 13.75
CA PRO A 473 0.81 -15.48 14.43
C PRO A 473 0.73 -13.95 14.22
N VAL A 474 0.30 -13.52 13.03
CA VAL A 474 0.10 -12.09 12.72
C VAL A 474 -1.08 -11.54 13.51
N ILE A 475 -2.20 -12.25 13.53
CA ILE A 475 -3.39 -11.88 14.32
C ILE A 475 -3.01 -11.72 15.79
N ARG A 476 -2.33 -12.70 16.39
CA ARG A 476 -1.88 -12.65 17.80
C ARG A 476 -0.98 -11.45 18.09
N ARG A 477 -0.10 -11.10 17.15
CA ARG A 477 0.78 -9.94 17.29
C ARG A 477 0.02 -8.61 17.26
N LEU A 478 -1.03 -8.50 16.45
CA LEU A 478 -1.78 -7.27 16.24
C LEU A 478 -2.90 -7.06 17.26
N SER A 479 -3.43 -8.14 17.86
CA SER A 479 -4.60 -8.10 18.73
C SER A 479 -4.20 -7.87 20.18
N LYS A 480 -5.06 -7.16 20.93
CA LYS A 480 -5.03 -7.04 22.38
C LYS A 480 -5.26 -8.39 23.05
N GLY A 481 -6.14 -9.21 22.46
CA GLY A 481 -6.46 -10.56 22.87
C GLY A 481 -7.12 -11.33 21.72
N VAL A 482 -7.00 -12.66 21.76
CA VAL A 482 -7.63 -13.55 20.76
C VAL A 482 -8.53 -14.54 21.51
N LYS A 483 -9.80 -14.60 21.10
CA LYS A 483 -10.79 -15.59 21.58
C LYS A 483 -11.18 -16.50 20.42
N ILE A 484 -11.54 -17.73 20.72
CA ILE A 484 -12.05 -18.70 19.74
C ILE A 484 -13.48 -19.03 20.11
N PHE A 485 -14.39 -18.83 19.14
CA PHE A 485 -15.78 -19.25 19.23
C PHE A 485 -15.97 -20.47 18.32
N ASP A 486 -16.25 -21.60 18.90
CA ASP A 486 -16.47 -22.85 18.15
C ASP A 486 -17.99 -22.99 17.90
N LEU A 487 -18.39 -22.89 16.66
CA LEU A 487 -19.79 -23.03 16.20
C LEU A 487 -20.02 -24.32 15.40
N ARG A 488 -19.01 -25.21 15.35
CA ARG A 488 -19.06 -26.46 14.58
C ARG A 488 -20.06 -27.44 15.17
#